data_0e921b3561657ba98daca46e886e1313
#
_entry.id   0e921b3561657ba98daca46e886e1313
#
_cell.length_a   1.000
_cell.length_b   1.000
_cell.length_c   1.000
_cell.angle_alpha   90.00
_cell.angle_beta   90.00
_cell.angle_gamma   90.00
#
_symmetry.space_group_name_H-M   'P 1'
#
loop_
_entity.id
_entity.type
_entity.pdbx_description
1 polymer ?
#
loop_
_entity_poly.entity_id
_entity_poly.type
_entity_poly.pdbx_seq_one_letter_code
_entity_poly.pdbx_strand_id
1 'polypeptide(L)'
;LVVGSNFTVIYAEKFALSIGISEVIVGLTILALGTSLPELAATVSAIFKGKNQMVIGNIIGSNILNLVIIVPIIGIFSSAVMPIELWERDSSPLIILTLAFTLIMLLLSRVQMPKYLGILLGFGFISFYMIYVLNLSNLISVF
;
A
#
# COMPACT_ATOMS: atom_id res chain seq x y z
N LEU A 1 -13.73 13.71 0.70
CA LEU A 1 -12.53 12.88 0.87
C LEU A 1 -11.64 12.96 -0.36
N VAL A 2 -12.09 12.59 -1.55
CA VAL A 2 -11.28 12.57 -2.79
C VAL A 2 -10.62 13.92 -3.08
N VAL A 3 -11.36 15.02 -3.02
CA VAL A 3 -10.81 16.37 -3.25
C VAL A 3 -9.75 16.72 -2.20
N GLY A 4 -10.01 16.43 -0.91
CA GLY A 4 -9.06 16.68 0.17
C GLY A 4 -7.78 15.86 0.03
N SER A 5 -7.88 14.56 -0.32
CA SER A 5 -6.71 13.71 -0.55
C SER A 5 -5.87 14.21 -1.73
N ASN A 6 -6.50 14.62 -2.84
CA ASN A 6 -5.78 15.19 -3.98
C ASN A 6 -4.95 16.43 -3.62
N PHE A 7 -5.54 17.37 -2.91
CA PHE A 7 -4.79 18.56 -2.46
C PHE A 7 -3.63 18.18 -1.54
N THR A 8 -3.87 17.27 -0.60
CA THR A 8 -2.81 16.80 0.33
C THR A 8 -1.65 16.18 -0.45
N VAL A 9 -1.95 15.32 -1.43
CA VAL A 9 -0.92 14.66 -2.27
C VAL A 9 -0.12 15.70 -3.05
N ILE A 10 -0.77 16.61 -3.78
CA ILE A 10 -0.10 17.61 -4.62
C ILE A 10 0.86 18.49 -3.80
N TYR A 11 0.42 18.95 -2.63
CA TYR A 11 1.27 19.80 -1.80
C TYR A 11 2.36 19.04 -1.08
N ALA A 12 2.11 17.80 -0.64
CA ALA A 12 3.11 16.94 -0.02
C ALA A 12 4.20 16.55 -1.04
N GLU A 13 3.82 16.23 -2.28
CA GLU A 13 4.75 15.97 -3.39
C GLU A 13 5.66 17.18 -3.65
N LYS A 14 5.07 18.36 -3.87
CA LYS A 14 5.83 19.59 -4.11
C LYS A 14 6.79 19.92 -2.96
N PHE A 15 6.34 19.75 -1.72
CA PHE A 15 7.17 19.96 -0.55
C PHE A 15 8.34 18.98 -0.50
N ALA A 16 8.08 17.67 -0.69
CA ALA A 16 9.11 16.65 -0.67
C ALA A 16 10.18 16.86 -1.76
N LEU A 17 9.77 17.20 -2.98
CA LEU A 17 10.67 17.54 -4.07
C LEU A 17 11.49 18.80 -3.75
N SER A 18 10.90 19.81 -3.09
CA SER A 18 11.59 21.04 -2.72
C SER A 18 12.71 20.85 -1.69
N ILE A 19 12.62 19.81 -0.86
CA ILE A 19 13.65 19.44 0.13
C ILE A 19 14.61 18.36 -0.40
N GLY A 20 14.55 18.05 -1.71
CA GLY A 20 15.52 17.17 -2.38
C GLY A 20 15.22 15.67 -2.30
N ILE A 21 13.99 15.30 -1.93
CA ILE A 21 13.57 13.88 -2.00
C ILE A 21 13.36 13.49 -3.46
N SER A 22 13.89 12.34 -3.88
CA SER A 22 13.79 11.88 -5.27
C SER A 22 12.33 11.58 -5.67
N GLU A 23 12.00 11.79 -6.95
CA GLU A 23 10.66 11.51 -7.51
C GLU A 23 10.21 10.06 -7.28
N VAL A 24 11.15 9.10 -7.33
CA VAL A 24 10.85 7.68 -7.10
C VAL A 24 10.38 7.44 -5.67
N ILE A 25 11.07 8.02 -4.68
CA ILE A 25 10.67 7.90 -3.27
C ILE A 25 9.32 8.59 -3.04
N VAL A 26 9.13 9.77 -3.62
CA VAL A 26 7.86 10.50 -3.56
C VAL A 26 6.73 9.67 -4.14
N GLY A 27 6.92 9.07 -5.30
CA GLY A 27 5.94 8.20 -5.96
C GLY A 27 5.56 6.97 -5.10
N LEU A 28 6.57 6.26 -4.59
CA LEU A 28 6.38 5.04 -3.82
C LEU A 28 5.87 5.28 -2.39
N THR A 29 5.99 6.48 -1.86
CA THR A 29 5.55 6.80 -0.50
C THR A 29 4.37 7.77 -0.50
N ILE A 30 4.59 9.02 -0.88
CA ILE A 30 3.60 10.10 -0.76
C ILE A 30 2.41 9.86 -1.70
N LEU A 31 2.70 9.56 -2.98
CA LEU A 31 1.62 9.29 -3.95
C LEU A 31 0.88 8.01 -3.61
N ALA A 32 1.58 6.92 -3.29
CA ALA A 32 0.97 5.65 -2.94
C ALA A 32 0.08 5.76 -1.69
N LEU A 33 0.56 6.39 -0.62
CA LEU A 33 -0.23 6.63 0.58
C LEU A 33 -1.39 7.60 0.30
N GLY A 34 -1.12 8.66 -0.45
CA GLY A 34 -2.10 9.70 -0.74
C GLY A 34 -3.28 9.21 -1.57
N THR A 35 -3.03 8.38 -2.57
CA THR A 35 -4.10 7.76 -3.37
C THR A 35 -4.95 6.78 -2.57
N SER A 36 -4.38 6.17 -1.52
CA SER A 36 -5.09 5.26 -0.61
C SER A 36 -5.73 5.95 0.58
N LEU A 37 -5.63 7.28 0.73
CA LEU A 37 -6.25 8.01 1.84
C LEU A 37 -7.78 7.86 1.91
N PRO A 38 -8.54 7.90 0.80
CA PRO A 38 -9.98 7.66 0.83
C PRO A 38 -10.35 6.28 1.38
N GLU A 39 -9.64 5.25 0.94
CA GLU A 39 -9.83 3.86 1.38
C GLU A 39 -9.48 3.69 2.85
N LEU A 40 -8.38 4.33 3.30
CA LEU A 40 -7.97 4.33 4.69
C LEU A 40 -9.04 5.00 5.57
N ALA A 41 -9.56 6.14 5.17
CA ALA A 41 -10.61 6.86 5.90
C ALA A 41 -11.91 6.04 5.97
N ALA A 42 -12.30 5.38 4.87
CA ALA A 42 -13.45 4.48 4.84
C ALA A 42 -13.25 3.28 5.79
N THR A 43 -12.06 2.68 5.77
CA THR A 43 -11.69 1.56 6.65
C THR A 43 -11.73 1.96 8.12
N VAL A 44 -11.12 3.09 8.49
CA VAL A 44 -11.13 3.62 9.87
C VAL A 44 -12.56 3.91 10.32
N SER A 45 -13.38 4.54 9.48
CA SER A 45 -14.79 4.78 9.77
C SER A 45 -15.58 3.48 9.99
N ALA A 46 -15.31 2.45 9.20
CA ALA A 46 -15.95 1.13 9.34
C ALA A 46 -15.55 0.45 10.66
N ILE A 47 -14.28 0.57 11.07
CA ILE A 47 -13.78 0.05 12.36
C ILE A 47 -14.54 0.70 13.52
N PHE A 48 -14.64 2.03 13.55
CA PHE A 48 -15.38 2.74 14.60
C PHE A 48 -16.88 2.38 14.67
N LYS A 49 -17.45 1.96 13.54
CA LYS A 49 -18.84 1.49 13.45
C LYS A 49 -19.00 -0.01 13.72
N GLY A 50 -17.92 -0.73 14.05
CA GLY A 50 -17.94 -2.19 14.27
C GLY A 50 -18.20 -3.02 13.01
N LYS A 51 -18.05 -2.44 11.81
CA LYS A 51 -18.34 -3.12 10.53
C LYS A 51 -17.12 -3.87 10.00
N ASN A 52 -16.65 -4.88 10.73
CA ASN A 52 -15.44 -5.62 10.42
C ASN A 52 -15.44 -6.28 9.03
N GLN A 53 -16.57 -6.78 8.56
CA GLN A 53 -16.68 -7.36 7.22
C GLN A 53 -16.43 -6.33 6.11
N MET A 54 -16.85 -5.07 6.32
CA MET A 54 -16.60 -3.98 5.40
C MET A 54 -15.12 -3.62 5.35
N VAL A 55 -14.41 -3.69 6.47
CA VAL A 55 -12.95 -3.48 6.55
C VAL A 55 -12.20 -4.51 5.69
N ILE A 56 -12.50 -5.79 5.91
CA ILE A 56 -11.89 -6.89 5.16
C ILE A 56 -12.21 -6.78 3.67
N GLY A 57 -13.48 -6.53 3.34
CA GLY A 57 -13.93 -6.36 1.96
C GLY A 57 -13.25 -5.20 1.24
N ASN A 58 -13.03 -4.07 1.92
CA ASN A 58 -12.34 -2.91 1.36
C ASN A 58 -10.86 -3.22 1.05
N ILE A 59 -10.15 -3.88 1.97
CA ILE A 59 -8.74 -4.24 1.78
C ILE A 59 -8.57 -5.25 0.65
N ILE A 60 -9.34 -6.32 0.65
CA ILE A 60 -9.26 -7.35 -0.39
C ILE A 60 -9.73 -6.79 -1.74
N GLY A 61 -10.84 -6.04 -1.73
CA GLY A 61 -11.43 -5.47 -2.93
C GLY A 61 -10.50 -4.49 -3.64
N SER A 62 -9.81 -3.62 -2.92
CA SER A 62 -8.82 -2.69 -3.50
C SER A 62 -7.63 -3.43 -4.10
N ASN A 63 -7.11 -4.48 -3.45
CA ASN A 63 -6.03 -5.29 -4.00
C ASN A 63 -6.44 -6.00 -5.29
N ILE A 64 -7.64 -6.59 -5.33
CA ILE A 64 -8.18 -7.23 -6.54
C ILE A 64 -8.36 -6.21 -7.66
N LEU A 65 -8.94 -5.05 -7.37
CA LEU A 65 -9.17 -3.99 -8.35
C LEU A 65 -7.85 -3.51 -8.96
N ASN A 66 -6.85 -3.28 -8.14
CA ASN A 66 -5.53 -2.86 -8.61
C ASN A 66 -4.89 -3.92 -9.51
N LEU A 67 -4.94 -5.19 -9.12
CA LEU A 67 -4.31 -6.28 -9.86
C LEU A 67 -5.06 -6.62 -11.16
N VAL A 68 -6.39 -6.65 -11.14
CA VAL A 68 -7.21 -7.14 -12.26
C VAL A 68 -7.59 -6.03 -13.24
N ILE A 69 -7.65 -4.77 -12.79
CA ILE A 69 -8.06 -3.65 -13.63
C ILE A 69 -6.90 -2.69 -13.90
N ILE A 70 -6.26 -2.18 -12.86
CA ILE A 70 -5.27 -1.09 -13.02
C ILE A 70 -4.00 -1.61 -13.69
N VAL A 71 -3.46 -2.74 -13.26
CA VAL A 71 -2.24 -3.30 -13.87
C VAL A 71 -2.43 -3.62 -15.36
N PRO A 72 -3.51 -4.30 -15.82
CA PRO A 72 -3.77 -4.51 -17.23
C PRO A 72 -3.99 -3.20 -18.03
N ILE A 73 -4.68 -2.21 -17.46
CA ILE A 73 -4.87 -0.91 -18.13
C ILE A 73 -3.51 -0.24 -18.35
N ILE A 74 -2.66 -0.21 -17.34
CA ILE A 74 -1.30 0.33 -17.48
C ILE A 74 -0.53 -0.43 -18.55
N GLY A 75 -0.59 -1.77 -18.55
CA GLY A 75 0.09 -2.62 -19.54
C GLY A 75 -0.38 -2.37 -20.98
N ILE A 76 -1.66 -2.02 -21.18
CA ILE A 76 -2.22 -1.76 -22.53
C ILE A 76 -1.90 -0.33 -23.01
N PHE A 77 -2.01 0.66 -22.13
CA PHE A 77 -1.92 2.08 -22.50
C PHE A 77 -0.55 2.70 -22.24
N SER A 78 0.32 2.08 -21.43
CA SER A 78 1.67 2.56 -21.20
C SER A 78 2.61 2.07 -22.29
N SER A 79 3.33 3.00 -22.92
CA SER A 79 4.45 2.68 -23.80
C SER A 79 5.75 2.44 -23.03
N ALA A 80 5.75 2.65 -21.72
CA ALA A 80 6.92 2.44 -20.87
C ALA A 80 7.13 0.94 -20.63
N VAL A 81 8.32 0.45 -20.99
CA VAL A 81 8.74 -0.90 -20.63
C VAL A 81 9.20 -0.87 -19.17
N MET A 82 8.56 -1.66 -18.32
CA MET A 82 9.00 -1.80 -16.94
C MET A 82 10.34 -2.53 -16.92
N PRO A 83 11.40 -1.95 -16.35
CA PRO A 83 12.67 -2.65 -16.19
C PRO A 83 12.49 -3.94 -15.40
N ILE A 84 13.12 -5.01 -15.86
CA ILE A 84 12.97 -6.34 -15.24
C ILE A 84 13.43 -6.32 -13.77
N GLU A 85 14.41 -5.49 -13.45
CA GLU A 85 14.94 -5.32 -12.10
C GLU A 85 13.89 -4.78 -11.12
N LEU A 86 13.04 -3.87 -11.57
CA LEU A 86 11.92 -3.34 -10.76
C LEU A 86 10.87 -4.42 -10.54
N TRP A 87 10.57 -5.21 -11.58
CA TRP A 87 9.64 -6.30 -11.46
C TRP A 87 10.11 -7.36 -10.46
N GLU A 88 11.33 -7.84 -10.59
CA GLU A 88 11.90 -8.86 -9.69
C GLU A 88 12.01 -8.37 -8.24
N ARG A 89 12.39 -7.11 -8.05
CA ARG A 89 12.53 -6.51 -6.73
C ARG A 89 11.20 -6.28 -6.03
N ASP A 90 10.21 -5.74 -6.73
CA ASP A 90 8.98 -5.22 -6.12
C ASP A 90 7.83 -6.23 -6.14
N SER A 91 7.81 -7.18 -7.10
CA SER A 91 6.77 -8.21 -7.17
C SER A 91 6.84 -9.20 -6.01
N SER A 92 8.04 -9.61 -5.62
CA SER A 92 8.25 -10.59 -4.54
C SER A 92 7.70 -10.11 -3.19
N PRO A 93 8.06 -8.92 -2.66
CA PRO A 93 7.48 -8.39 -1.42
C PRO A 93 5.95 -8.24 -1.49
N LEU A 94 5.41 -7.79 -2.62
CA LEU A 94 3.97 -7.63 -2.82
C LEU A 94 3.23 -8.98 -2.73
N ILE A 95 3.73 -10.00 -3.43
CA ILE A 95 3.14 -11.34 -3.43
C ILE A 95 3.20 -11.94 -2.02
N ILE A 96 4.36 -11.87 -1.36
CA ILE A 96 4.55 -12.40 0.00
C ILE A 96 3.59 -11.72 0.98
N LEU A 97 3.47 -10.39 0.97
CA LEU A 97 2.56 -9.64 1.82
C LEU A 97 1.10 -10.01 1.59
N THR A 98 0.68 -10.09 0.32
CA THR A 98 -0.69 -10.42 -0.06
C THR A 98 -1.05 -11.85 0.36
N LEU A 99 -0.17 -12.81 0.12
CA LEU A 99 -0.37 -14.21 0.52
C LEU A 99 -0.37 -14.35 2.04
N ALA A 100 0.57 -13.71 2.75
CA ALA A 100 0.62 -13.73 4.21
C ALA A 100 -0.66 -13.12 4.82
N PHE A 101 -1.11 -11.97 4.33
CA PHE A 101 -2.34 -11.34 4.78
C PHE A 101 -3.56 -12.24 4.53
N THR A 102 -3.68 -12.79 3.33
CA THR A 102 -4.79 -13.69 2.96
C THR A 102 -4.80 -14.93 3.83
N LEU A 103 -3.64 -15.57 4.02
CA LEU A 103 -3.50 -16.77 4.84
C LEU A 103 -3.87 -16.48 6.30
N ILE A 104 -3.36 -15.39 6.86
CA ILE A 104 -3.70 -14.94 8.21
C ILE A 104 -5.21 -14.73 8.33
N MET A 105 -5.84 -14.04 7.40
CA MET A 105 -7.28 -13.82 7.41
C MET A 105 -8.09 -15.12 7.32
N LEU A 106 -7.67 -16.07 6.48
CA LEU A 106 -8.30 -17.39 6.38
C LEU A 106 -8.17 -18.20 7.67
N LEU A 107 -6.98 -18.26 8.25
CA LEU A 107 -6.75 -18.98 9.51
C LEU A 107 -7.54 -18.39 10.67
N LEU A 108 -7.61 -17.05 10.72
CA LEU A 108 -8.26 -16.33 11.81
C LEU A 108 -9.76 -16.14 11.62
N SER A 109 -10.30 -16.39 10.43
CA SER A 109 -11.74 -16.36 10.18
C SER A 109 -12.52 -17.38 11.02
N ARG A 110 -11.83 -18.42 11.50
CA ARG A 110 -12.40 -19.52 12.31
C ARG A 110 -12.12 -19.38 13.81
N VAL A 111 -11.27 -18.43 14.23
CA VAL A 111 -10.79 -18.30 15.61
C VAL A 111 -11.02 -16.86 16.10
N GLN A 112 -11.55 -16.71 17.31
CA GLN A 112 -11.61 -15.40 17.96
C GLN A 112 -10.21 -14.96 18.38
N MET A 113 -9.65 -14.01 17.65
CA MET A 113 -8.32 -13.51 17.92
C MET A 113 -8.29 -12.55 19.12
N PRO A 114 -7.38 -12.72 20.06
CA PRO A 114 -7.16 -11.71 21.09
C PRO A 114 -6.64 -10.41 20.45
N LYS A 115 -7.13 -9.26 20.94
CA LYS A 115 -6.82 -7.94 20.38
C LYS A 115 -5.31 -7.66 20.26
N TYR A 116 -4.52 -8.12 21.24
CA TYR A 116 -3.06 -7.90 21.25
C TYR A 116 -2.36 -8.58 20.07
N LEU A 117 -2.84 -9.75 19.64
CA LEU A 117 -2.27 -10.45 18.48
C LEU A 117 -2.54 -9.72 17.17
N GLY A 118 -3.74 -9.16 17.02
CA GLY A 118 -4.08 -8.30 15.87
C GLY A 118 -3.18 -7.05 15.81
N ILE A 119 -2.94 -6.41 16.95
CA ILE A 119 -2.04 -5.26 17.06
C ILE A 119 -0.61 -5.66 16.67
N LEU A 120 -0.11 -6.79 17.20
CA LEU A 120 1.24 -7.28 16.91
C LEU A 120 1.43 -7.57 15.41
N LEU A 121 0.45 -8.22 14.78
CA LEU A 121 0.46 -8.48 13.34
C LEU A 121 0.43 -7.18 12.52
N GLY A 122 -0.40 -6.21 12.92
CA GLY A 122 -0.45 -4.89 12.28
C GLY A 122 0.90 -4.17 12.33
N PHE A 123 1.56 -4.16 13.50
CA PHE A 123 2.91 -3.62 13.63
C PHE A 123 3.93 -4.40 12.78
N GLY A 124 3.81 -5.72 12.66
CA GLY A 124 4.63 -6.54 11.80
C GLY A 124 4.54 -6.12 10.32
N PHE A 125 3.33 -5.91 9.80
CA PHE A 125 3.12 -5.45 8.43
C PHE A 125 3.67 -4.03 8.20
N ILE A 126 3.45 -3.11 9.13
CA ILE A 126 3.99 -1.74 9.05
C ILE A 126 5.53 -1.78 9.08
N SER A 127 6.13 -2.55 9.97
CA SER A 127 7.59 -2.68 10.07
C SER A 127 8.19 -3.27 8.79
N PHE A 128 7.56 -4.28 8.21
CA PHE A 128 8.00 -4.86 6.94
C PHE A 128 7.96 -3.81 5.82
N TYR A 129 6.87 -3.04 5.71
CA TYR A 129 6.76 -1.96 4.74
C TYR A 129 7.83 -0.88 4.95
N MET A 130 8.09 -0.47 6.18
CA MET A 130 9.12 0.51 6.49
C MET A 130 10.52 0.03 6.12
N ILE A 131 10.84 -1.24 6.40
CA ILE A 131 12.13 -1.85 6.02
C ILE A 131 12.26 -1.87 4.48
N TYR A 132 11.20 -2.23 3.77
CA TYR A 132 11.18 -2.20 2.31
C TYR A 132 11.46 -0.80 1.75
N VAL A 133 10.80 0.24 2.27
CA VAL A 133 11.01 1.63 1.82
C VAL A 133 12.42 2.12 2.15
N LEU A 134 12.95 1.78 3.33
CA LEU A 134 14.33 2.14 3.71
C LEU A 134 15.37 1.47 2.82
N ASN A 135 15.20 0.20 2.49
CA ASN A 135 16.08 -0.48 1.55
C ASN A 135 16.03 0.16 0.16
N LEU A 136 14.85 0.56 -0.28
CA LEU A 136 14.67 1.25 -1.54
C LEU A 136 15.39 2.62 -1.56
N SER A 137 15.30 3.39 -0.47
CA SER A 137 15.97 4.70 -0.36
C SER A 137 17.49 4.57 -0.38
N ASN A 138 18.05 3.55 0.26
CA ASN A 138 19.49 3.27 0.26
C ASN A 138 20.01 2.85 -1.13
N LEU A 139 19.24 2.13 -1.90
CA LEU A 139 19.57 1.74 -3.27
C LEU A 139 19.59 2.95 -4.23
N ILE A 140 18.67 3.90 -4.03
CA ILE A 140 18.59 5.12 -4.87
C ILE A 140 19.69 6.14 -4.51
N SER A 141 20.19 6.14 -3.28
CA SER A 141 21.28 7.04 -2.85
C SER A 141 22.66 6.63 -3.39
N VAL A 142 22.78 5.46 -4.01
CA VAL A 142 24.04 4.92 -4.59
C VAL A 142 24.14 5.23 -6.10
N PHE A 143 23.07 5.69 -6.73
CA PHE A 143 23.04 6.15 -8.13
C PHE A 143 22.79 7.65 -8.20
#